data_0d1e13c1196474ae0130bc0892c35faf
#
_entry.id   0d1e13c1196474ae0130bc0892c35faf
#
_cell.length_a   1.000
_cell.length_b   1.000
_cell.length_c   1.000
_cell.angle_alpha   90.00
_cell.angle_beta   90.00
_cell.angle_gamma   90.00
#
_symmetry.space_group_name_H-M   'P 1'
#
loop_
_entity.id
_entity.type
_entity.pdbx_description
1 polymer ?
#
loop_
_entity_poly.entity_id
_entity_poly.type
_entity_poly.pdbx_seq_one_letter_code
_entity_poly.pdbx_strand_id
1 'polypeptide(L)' 'MEEITIKDDFIKLGQALKLAGLAGSGVDAKFVIEDGIVSVNGEVELRRGRKVRPGDVIELEGHQVKVNHI' A
#
# COMPACT_ATOMS: atom_id res chain seq x y z
N MET A 1 4.74 -11.17 8.12
CA MET A 1 4.41 -9.88 7.47
C MET A 1 5.25 -9.73 6.21
N GLU A 2 4.60 -9.40 5.11
CA GLU A 2 5.32 -9.13 3.87
C GLU A 2 5.99 -7.77 3.94
N GLU A 3 7.02 -7.58 3.12
CA GLU A 3 7.78 -6.32 3.11
C GLU A 3 8.06 -5.90 1.68
N ILE A 4 8.05 -4.60 1.45
CA ILE A 4 8.54 -4.00 0.20
C ILE A 4 9.63 -3.01 0.56
N THR A 5 10.60 -2.88 -0.33
CA THR A 5 11.74 -1.98 -0.12
C THR A 5 11.75 -0.90 -1.19
N ILE A 6 11.86 0.35 -0.76
CA ILE A 6 11.89 1.49 -1.68
C ILE A 6 13.18 2.28 -1.45
N LYS A 7 13.62 2.99 -2.49
CA LYS A 7 14.81 3.85 -2.40
C LYS A 7 14.46 5.33 -2.30
N ASP A 8 13.19 5.68 -2.52
CA ASP A 8 12.70 7.06 -2.41
C ASP A 8 12.15 7.31 -1.01
N ASP A 9 11.82 8.57 -0.71
CA ASP A 9 11.30 8.94 0.60
C ASP A 9 9.88 8.42 0.84
N PHE A 10 9.16 8.10 -0.23
CA PHE A 10 7.80 7.59 -0.15
C PHE A 10 7.45 6.82 -1.42
N ILE A 11 6.34 6.09 -1.34
CA ILE A 11 5.71 5.45 -2.49
C ILE A 11 4.21 5.74 -2.39
N LYS A 12 3.56 5.95 -3.53
CA LYS A 12 2.11 6.14 -3.52
C LYS A 12 1.42 4.83 -3.21
N LEU A 13 0.32 4.88 -2.45
CA LEU A 13 -0.37 3.68 -1.97
C LEU A 13 -0.74 2.72 -3.11
N GLY A 14 -1.29 3.23 -4.20
CA GLY A 14 -1.64 2.37 -5.34
C GLY A 14 -0.43 1.64 -5.93
N GLN A 15 0.72 2.32 -5.99
CA GLN A 15 1.95 1.69 -6.47
C GLN A 15 2.50 0.69 -5.48
N ALA A 16 2.36 0.97 -4.18
CA ALA A 16 2.79 0.04 -3.15
C ALA A 16 2.02 -1.27 -3.22
N LEU A 17 0.72 -1.21 -3.45
CA LEU A 17 -0.10 -2.41 -3.61
C LEU A 17 0.34 -3.24 -4.82
N LYS A 18 0.68 -2.59 -5.92
CA LYS A 18 1.19 -3.27 -7.12
C LYS A 18 2.54 -3.93 -6.83
N LEU A 19 3.44 -3.19 -6.20
CA LEU A 19 4.78 -3.69 -5.88
C LEU A 19 4.70 -4.89 -4.93
N ALA A 20 3.77 -4.88 -4.00
CA ALA A 20 3.57 -5.97 -3.06
C ALA A 20 2.83 -7.17 -3.67
N GLY A 21 2.35 -7.06 -4.91
CA GLY A 21 1.59 -8.12 -5.54
C GLY A 21 0.16 -8.24 -5.06
N LEU A 22 -0.36 -7.25 -4.34
CA LEU A 22 -1.73 -7.25 -3.83
C LEU A 22 -2.73 -6.68 -4.83
N ALA A 23 -2.23 -6.01 -5.86
CA ALA A 23 -3.05 -5.52 -6.98
C ALA A 23 -2.30 -5.81 -8.27
N GLY A 24 -3.03 -6.32 -9.27
CA GLY A 24 -2.44 -6.69 -10.56
C GLY A 24 -2.20 -5.51 -11.49
N SER A 25 -2.85 -4.37 -11.22
CA SER A 25 -2.75 -3.18 -12.08
C SER A 25 -3.11 -1.94 -11.27
N GLY A 26 -2.88 -0.76 -11.86
CA GLY A 26 -3.29 0.50 -11.24
C GLY A 26 -4.80 0.60 -11.09
N VAL A 27 -5.57 0.02 -12.01
CA VAL A 27 -7.03 0.00 -11.93
C VAL A 27 -7.49 -0.89 -10.78
N ASP A 28 -6.88 -2.06 -10.62
CA ASP A 28 -7.21 -2.95 -9.50
C ASP A 28 -6.90 -2.27 -8.16
N ALA A 29 -5.74 -1.60 -8.06
CA ALA A 29 -5.37 -0.86 -6.86
C ALA A 29 -6.40 0.23 -6.55
N LYS A 30 -6.85 0.95 -7.57
CA LYS A 30 -7.87 1.99 -7.39
C LYS A 30 -9.14 1.41 -6.81
N PHE A 31 -9.62 0.29 -7.34
CA PHE A 31 -10.86 -0.32 -6.88
C PHE A 31 -10.79 -0.75 -5.42
N VAL A 32 -9.75 -1.46 -5.02
CA VAL A 32 -9.66 -1.94 -3.63
C VAL A 32 -9.51 -0.77 -2.65
N ILE A 33 -8.81 0.29 -3.04
CA ILE A 33 -8.67 1.48 -2.19
C ILE A 33 -10.02 2.17 -2.05
N GLU A 34 -10.74 2.39 -3.15
CA GLU A 34 -12.04 3.06 -3.12
C GLU A 34 -13.11 2.23 -2.43
N ASP A 35 -12.97 0.91 -2.44
CA ASP A 35 -13.89 0.02 -1.72
C ASP A 35 -13.71 0.08 -0.19
N GLY A 36 -12.66 0.75 0.29
CA GLY A 36 -12.46 0.93 1.72
C GLY A 36 -11.86 -0.28 2.44
N ILE A 37 -11.25 -1.22 1.70
CA ILE A 37 -10.67 -2.43 2.28
C ILE A 37 -9.15 -2.34 2.46
N VAL A 38 -8.57 -1.18 2.16
CA VAL A 38 -7.13 -0.93 2.34
C VAL A 38 -6.94 0.03 3.50
N SER A 39 -6.06 -0.31 4.43
CA SER A 39 -5.69 0.56 5.53
C SER A 39 -4.20 0.82 5.55
N VAL A 40 -3.82 1.95 6.14
CA VAL A 40 -2.42 2.31 6.39
C VAL A 40 -2.30 2.60 7.88
N ASN A 41 -1.43 1.86 8.55
CA ASN A 41 -1.23 1.98 10.00
C ASN A 41 -2.55 1.84 10.78
N GLY A 42 -3.42 0.94 10.31
CA GLY A 42 -4.69 0.64 10.99
C GLY A 42 -5.85 1.55 10.63
N GLU A 43 -5.65 2.55 9.77
CA GLU A 43 -6.70 3.47 9.35
C GLU A 43 -7.05 3.27 7.89
N VAL A 44 -8.34 3.18 7.56
CA VAL A 44 -8.79 3.05 6.18
C VAL A 44 -8.33 4.26 5.38
N GLU A 45 -7.74 4.00 4.21
CA GLU A 45 -7.30 5.05 3.30
C GLU A 45 -8.04 4.91 1.98
N LEU A 46 -8.68 5.99 1.55
CA LEU A 46 -9.46 5.99 0.31
C LEU A 46 -8.74 6.66 -0.85
N ARG A 47 -7.56 7.23 -0.61
CA ARG A 47 -6.80 7.95 -1.64
C ARG A 47 -5.70 7.07 -2.21
N ARG A 48 -5.77 6.82 -3.49
CA ARG A 48 -4.74 6.05 -4.20
C ARG A 48 -3.37 6.75 -4.16
N GLY A 49 -3.39 8.07 -4.16
CA GLY A 49 -2.17 8.86 -4.16
C GLY A 49 -1.58 9.12 -2.77
N ARG A 50 -2.12 8.48 -1.72
CA ARG A 50 -1.55 8.65 -0.38
C ARG A 50 -0.08 8.30 -0.38
N LYS A 51 0.77 9.16 0.17
CA LYS A 51 2.20 8.89 0.33
C LYS A 51 2.40 7.94 1.50
N VAL A 52 2.99 6.79 1.21
CA VAL A 52 3.34 5.78 2.21
C VAL A 52 4.85 5.81 2.38
N ARG A 53 5.31 5.87 3.62
CA ARG A 53 6.73 6.07 3.94
C ARG A 53 7.32 4.84 4.60
N PRO A 54 8.66 4.71 4.61
CA PRO A 54 9.30 3.64 5.36
C PRO A 54 8.80 3.61 6.81
N GLY A 55 8.48 2.42 7.30
CA GLY A 55 7.89 2.22 8.62
C GLY A 55 6.38 2.08 8.60
N ASP A 56 5.71 2.54 7.55
CA ASP A 56 4.26 2.38 7.44
C ASP A 56 3.90 0.93 7.12
N VAL A 57 2.73 0.50 7.60
CA VAL A 57 2.19 -0.83 7.35
C VAL A 57 0.88 -0.70 6.60
N ILE A 58 0.82 -1.34 5.43
CA ILE A 58 -0.38 -1.39 4.60
C ILE A 58 -1.06 -2.73 4.87
N GLU A 59 -2.39 -2.72 4.98
CA GLU A 59 -3.15 -3.96 5.14
C GLU A 59 -4.28 -4.03 4.12
N LEU A 60 -4.46 -5.21 3.54
CA LEU A 60 -5.54 -5.53 2.60
C LEU A 60 -5.95 -6.98 2.84
N GLU A 61 -7.19 -7.19 3.31
CA GLU A 61 -7.77 -8.52 3.50
C GLU A 61 -6.86 -9.47 4.29
N GLY A 62 -6.32 -9.00 5.41
CA GLY A 62 -5.46 -9.79 6.26
C GLY A 62 -4.01 -9.87 5.84
N HIS A 63 -3.67 -9.36 4.66
CA HIS A 63 -2.28 -9.25 4.21
C HIS A 63 -1.68 -7.95 4.73
N GLN A 64 -0.60 -8.04 5.48
CA GLN A 64 0.11 -6.88 5.98
C GLN A 64 1.44 -6.73 5.25
N VAL A 65 1.73 -5.52 4.81
CA VAL A 65 2.96 -5.20 4.08
C VAL A 65 3.63 -4.01 4.76
N LYS A 66 4.86 -4.22 5.22
CA LYS A 66 5.66 -3.14 5.78
C LYS A 66 6.52 -2.51 4.70
N VAL A 67 6.58 -1.18 4.68
CA VAL A 67 7.44 -0.44 3.76
C VAL A 67 8.79 -0.23 4.42
N ASN A 68 9.85 -0.61 3.73
CA ASN A 68 11.22 -0.43 4.19
C ASN A 68 11.98 0.48 3.24
N HIS A 69 13.03 1.13 3.76
CA HIS A 69 13.97 1.88 2.94
C HIS A 69 15.24 1.04 2.72
N ILE A 70 15.82 1.16 1.54
CA ILE A 70 17.10 0.51 1.21
C ILE A 70 18.18 0.90 2.21
#